data_e29ea36bdd568f16388e6928004e7261
#
_entry.id   e29ea36bdd568f16388e6928004e7261
#
_cell.length_a   1.000
_cell.length_b   1.000
_cell.length_c   1.000
_cell.angle_alpha   90.00
_cell.angle_beta   90.00
_cell.angle_gamma   90.00
#
_symmetry.space_group_name_H-M   'P 1'
#
loop_
_entity.id
_entity.type
_entity.pdbx_description
1 polymer ?
#
loop_
_entity_poly.entity_id
_entity_poly.type
_entity_poly.pdbx_seq_one_letter_code
_entity_poly.pdbx_strand_id
1 'polypeptide(L)'
;MQANPANQNALKTTPTVFGATSGLIEAQDNQELLTQEQQPISFHGNFESCMEMYTDAQTVANYLDAHRSWFPQSARPMKASPIGANGYDLTVGRFGAFGYEVEAKVGLDLLPQDQGVYRIQTIPIPGYQAPGYNVDFQAAMQLTEALDQQVAHPVTHVEWELNLQVTLQFPRFIHAMPRTLIQSTGDRLLNQIVRQVSRCLTYKVQEDFHRAVGVKFPKKRRMLWTKSKDVKLEASK
;
A
#
# COMPACT_ATOMS: atom_id res chain seq x y z
N MET A 1 61.06 78.02 -15.46
CA MET A 1 60.50 78.04 -16.80
C MET A 1 59.43 76.96 -16.79
N GLN A 2 58.19 77.44 -16.60
CA GLN A 2 57.14 77.55 -17.53
C GLN A 2 56.91 76.24 -18.32
N ALA A 3 55.75 75.56 -18.25
CA ALA A 3 54.42 75.98 -18.62
C ALA A 3 53.34 75.04 -18.13
N ASN A 4 52.22 75.63 -17.89
CA ASN A 4 50.89 75.07 -17.61
C ASN A 4 50.17 74.72 -18.96
N PRO A 5 48.93 74.35 -18.95
CA PRO A 5 48.10 73.25 -18.51
C PRO A 5 47.24 72.67 -19.62
N ALA A 6 46.55 71.59 -19.41
CA ALA A 6 45.36 71.31 -20.23
C ALA A 6 44.31 70.49 -19.43
N ASN A 7 43.23 71.15 -19.32
CA ASN A 7 41.89 70.73 -18.91
C ASN A 7 41.36 69.49 -19.68
N GLN A 8 40.88 68.46 -19.04
CA GLN A 8 40.04 67.44 -19.66
C GLN A 8 38.85 67.11 -18.77
N ASN A 9 37.73 67.51 -19.19
CA ASN A 9 36.41 67.07 -18.71
C ASN A 9 36.25 65.58 -18.91
N ALA A 10 36.12 64.84 -17.84
CA ALA A 10 35.70 63.44 -17.86
C ALA A 10 34.19 63.36 -17.61
N LEU A 11 33.47 62.98 -18.62
CA LEU A 11 32.05 62.62 -18.61
C LEU A 11 31.81 61.46 -17.61
N LYS A 12 30.97 61.68 -16.60
CA LYS A 12 30.42 60.64 -15.73
C LYS A 12 29.40 59.85 -16.50
N THR A 13 29.74 58.65 -16.89
CA THR A 13 28.78 57.60 -17.31
C THR A 13 28.33 56.81 -16.10
N THR A 14 27.10 56.97 -15.71
CA THR A 14 26.40 56.11 -14.76
C THR A 14 26.10 54.77 -15.43
N PRO A 15 26.43 53.62 -14.83
CA PRO A 15 25.96 52.36 -15.35
C PRO A 15 24.49 52.16 -14.93
N THR A 16 23.62 52.04 -15.90
CA THR A 16 22.23 51.64 -15.74
C THR A 16 22.19 50.18 -15.30
N VAL A 17 21.76 49.92 -14.06
CA VAL A 17 21.45 48.60 -13.56
C VAL A 17 20.08 48.20 -14.07
N PHE A 18 20.04 47.54 -15.22
CA PHE A 18 18.86 46.79 -15.67
C PHE A 18 19.25 45.35 -15.92
N GLY A 19 18.63 44.39 -15.20
CA GLY A 19 18.62 42.99 -15.62
C GLY A 19 19.08 41.93 -14.64
N ALA A 20 18.79 42.06 -13.32
CA ALA A 20 19.13 40.97 -12.38
C ALA A 20 17.93 40.34 -11.67
N THR A 21 16.69 40.74 -11.97
CA THR A 21 15.51 40.21 -11.28
C THR A 21 14.72 39.17 -12.08
N SER A 22 14.79 39.16 -13.41
CA SER A 22 14.07 38.18 -14.24
C SER A 22 14.69 36.76 -14.16
N GLY A 23 16.00 36.63 -14.09
CA GLY A 23 16.65 35.33 -14.06
C GLY A 23 16.48 34.55 -12.74
N LEU A 24 16.28 35.29 -11.62
CA LEU A 24 16.05 34.64 -10.32
C LEU A 24 14.63 34.10 -10.16
N ILE A 25 13.64 34.79 -10.73
CA ILE A 25 12.24 34.36 -10.70
C ILE A 25 12.04 33.13 -11.61
N GLU A 26 12.63 33.13 -12.81
CA GLU A 26 12.57 31.98 -13.73
C GLU A 26 13.34 30.76 -13.17
N ALA A 27 14.42 30.97 -12.44
CA ALA A 27 15.19 29.89 -11.82
C ALA A 27 14.44 29.28 -10.60
N GLN A 28 13.72 30.09 -9.83
CA GLN A 28 12.89 29.61 -8.72
C GLN A 28 11.65 28.87 -9.22
N ASP A 29 10.93 29.41 -10.22
CA ASP A 29 9.77 28.73 -10.82
C ASP A 29 10.16 27.41 -11.49
N ASN A 30 11.30 27.35 -12.20
CA ASN A 30 11.80 26.11 -12.77
C ASN A 30 12.24 25.10 -11.71
N GLN A 31 12.78 25.55 -10.57
CA GLN A 31 13.20 24.66 -9.48
C GLN A 31 11.99 24.14 -8.69
N GLU A 32 10.92 24.93 -8.52
CA GLU A 32 9.65 24.47 -7.94
C GLU A 32 8.92 23.52 -8.89
N LEU A 33 8.91 23.77 -10.19
CA LEU A 33 8.35 22.85 -11.19
C LEU A 33 9.12 21.52 -11.23
N LEU A 34 10.45 21.56 -11.19
CA LEU A 34 11.28 20.35 -11.15
C LEU A 34 11.13 19.55 -9.85
N THR A 35 10.86 20.22 -8.73
CA THR A 35 10.58 19.55 -7.44
C THR A 35 9.15 19.00 -7.37
N GLN A 36 8.17 19.65 -7.98
CA GLN A 36 6.82 19.10 -8.08
C GLN A 36 6.72 17.86 -8.97
N GLU A 37 7.54 17.78 -10.03
CA GLU A 37 7.57 16.62 -10.94
C GLU A 37 8.11 15.32 -10.30
N GLN A 38 8.76 15.39 -9.15
CA GLN A 38 9.35 14.22 -8.47
C GLN A 38 8.66 13.84 -7.16
N GLN A 39 7.52 14.46 -6.83
CA GLN A 39 6.82 14.12 -5.59
C GLN A 39 6.22 12.71 -5.67
N PRO A 40 6.39 11.90 -4.60
CA PRO A 40 5.74 10.60 -4.52
C PRO A 40 4.21 10.73 -4.65
N ILE A 41 3.58 9.73 -5.25
CA ILE A 41 2.13 9.68 -5.41
C ILE A 41 1.59 8.59 -4.48
N SER A 42 0.60 8.95 -3.67
CA SER A 42 -0.06 8.02 -2.74
C SER A 42 -1.39 7.54 -3.29
N PHE A 43 -1.64 6.24 -3.12
CA PHE A 43 -2.86 5.54 -3.49
C PHE A 43 -3.48 4.93 -2.25
N HIS A 44 -4.81 4.84 -2.20
CA HIS A 44 -5.55 4.35 -1.04
C HIS A 44 -6.46 3.19 -1.44
N GLY A 45 -6.48 2.16 -0.61
CA GLY A 45 -7.35 1.01 -0.75
C GLY A 45 -7.98 0.63 0.58
N ASN A 46 -9.28 0.38 0.57
CA ASN A 46 -10.05 -0.02 1.75
C ASN A 46 -10.79 -1.32 1.45
N PHE A 47 -10.97 -2.12 2.49
CA PHE A 47 -11.78 -3.33 2.40
C PHE A 47 -12.39 -3.66 3.75
N GLU A 48 -13.66 -4.03 3.71
CA GLU A 48 -14.42 -4.51 4.87
C GLU A 48 -15.05 -5.85 4.51
N SER A 49 -15.10 -6.76 5.47
CA SER A 49 -15.72 -8.07 5.29
C SER A 49 -16.06 -8.71 6.63
N CYS A 50 -16.87 -9.76 6.58
CA CYS A 50 -17.16 -10.62 7.71
C CYS A 50 -16.87 -12.07 7.33
N MET A 51 -16.23 -12.82 8.23
CA MET A 51 -16.04 -14.26 8.15
C MET A 51 -16.98 -14.95 9.14
N GLU A 52 -17.74 -15.93 8.65
CA GLU A 52 -18.54 -16.79 9.51
C GLU A 52 -17.72 -18.02 9.90
N MET A 53 -17.50 -18.20 11.19
CA MET A 53 -16.79 -19.33 11.79
C MET A 53 -17.79 -20.14 12.59
N TYR A 54 -18.11 -21.38 12.17
CA TYR A 54 -19.20 -22.19 12.73
C TYR A 54 -18.77 -22.89 14.03
N THR A 55 -18.42 -22.10 15.03
CA THR A 55 -18.08 -22.52 16.39
C THR A 55 -18.12 -21.30 17.34
N ASP A 56 -17.87 -21.54 18.63
CA ASP A 56 -17.78 -20.50 19.66
C ASP A 56 -16.59 -19.54 19.48
N ALA A 57 -16.69 -18.34 20.04
CA ALA A 57 -15.71 -17.28 19.92
C ALA A 57 -14.35 -17.66 20.53
N GLN A 58 -14.32 -18.46 21.61
CA GLN A 58 -13.06 -18.87 22.23
C GLN A 58 -12.25 -19.80 21.34
N THR A 59 -12.92 -20.75 20.66
CA THR A 59 -12.27 -21.64 19.69
C THR A 59 -11.71 -20.85 18.50
N VAL A 60 -12.44 -19.84 18.00
CA VAL A 60 -11.96 -18.95 16.95
C VAL A 60 -10.75 -18.14 17.42
N ALA A 61 -10.81 -17.57 18.63
CA ALA A 61 -9.71 -16.82 19.20
C ALA A 61 -8.43 -17.68 19.32
N ASN A 62 -8.55 -18.89 19.85
CA ASN A 62 -7.42 -19.83 19.97
C ASN A 62 -6.78 -20.15 18.62
N TYR A 63 -7.59 -20.28 17.55
CA TYR A 63 -7.08 -20.48 16.20
C TYR A 63 -6.36 -19.25 15.67
N LEU A 64 -6.94 -18.06 15.84
CA LEU A 64 -6.32 -16.80 15.37
C LEU A 64 -5.00 -16.54 16.09
N ASP A 65 -4.92 -16.81 17.40
CA ASP A 65 -3.70 -16.67 18.20
C ASP A 65 -2.58 -17.60 17.70
N ALA A 66 -2.94 -18.77 17.16
CA ALA A 66 -1.99 -19.71 16.58
C ALA A 66 -1.57 -19.35 15.13
N HIS A 67 -1.50 -18.06 14.78
CA HIS A 67 -1.28 -17.59 13.41
C HIS A 67 -0.02 -18.15 12.74
N ARG A 68 0.99 -18.57 13.48
CA ARG A 68 2.20 -19.22 12.94
C ARG A 68 1.91 -20.53 12.22
N SER A 69 0.86 -21.24 12.64
CA SER A 69 0.49 -22.52 12.04
C SER A 69 -0.29 -22.37 10.74
N TRP A 70 -1.12 -21.33 10.61
CA TRP A 70 -2.03 -21.19 9.49
C TRP A 70 -1.68 -20.04 8.51
N PHE A 71 -1.12 -18.90 8.99
CA PHE A 71 -0.95 -17.71 8.16
C PHE A 71 -0.04 -17.95 6.93
N PRO A 72 1.15 -18.60 7.03
CA PRO A 72 2.00 -18.82 5.86
C PRO A 72 1.36 -19.70 4.79
N GLN A 73 0.49 -20.62 5.20
CA GLN A 73 -0.22 -21.50 4.25
C GLN A 73 -1.41 -20.78 3.62
N SER A 74 -2.20 -20.06 4.40
CA SER A 74 -3.34 -19.30 3.94
C SER A 74 -2.93 -18.13 3.05
N ALA A 75 -1.77 -17.53 3.27
CA ALA A 75 -1.22 -16.47 2.45
C ALA A 75 -0.87 -16.90 1.02
N ARG A 76 -0.65 -18.18 0.74
CA ARG A 76 -0.30 -18.64 -0.62
C ARG A 76 -1.31 -18.14 -1.67
N PRO A 77 -0.89 -17.75 -2.90
CA PRO A 77 0.45 -17.89 -3.48
C PRO A 77 1.46 -16.81 -3.05
N MET A 78 1.08 -15.86 -2.21
CA MET A 78 2.02 -14.93 -1.58
C MET A 78 3.00 -15.71 -0.72
N LYS A 79 4.20 -15.16 -0.53
CA LYS A 79 5.20 -15.76 0.35
C LYS A 79 5.19 -15.00 1.67
N ALA A 80 4.92 -15.71 2.75
CA ALA A 80 5.00 -15.17 4.11
C ALA A 80 6.12 -15.88 4.87
N SER A 81 7.14 -15.12 5.29
CA SER A 81 8.27 -15.61 6.08
C SER A 81 8.23 -14.97 7.46
N PRO A 82 8.31 -15.73 8.56
CA PRO A 82 8.23 -15.18 9.91
C PRO A 82 9.36 -14.19 10.22
N ILE A 83 9.04 -13.09 10.91
CA ILE A 83 9.97 -12.11 11.49
C ILE A 83 9.62 -11.96 12.98
N GLY A 84 10.56 -12.22 13.87
CA GLY A 84 10.33 -12.08 15.31
C GLY A 84 9.19 -12.96 15.84
N ALA A 85 8.42 -12.45 16.83
CA ALA A 85 7.37 -13.22 17.49
C ALA A 85 6.06 -13.26 16.68
N ASN A 86 5.58 -12.13 16.19
CA ASN A 86 4.28 -11.99 15.54
C ASN A 86 4.38 -11.42 14.12
N GLY A 87 5.60 -11.09 13.67
CA GLY A 87 5.84 -10.45 12.39
C GLY A 87 6.01 -11.42 11.22
N TYR A 88 5.73 -10.89 10.03
CA TYR A 88 5.93 -11.58 8.76
C TYR A 88 6.48 -10.65 7.68
N ASP A 89 7.43 -11.14 6.92
CA ASP A 89 7.83 -10.61 5.63
C ASP A 89 6.90 -11.22 4.56
N LEU A 90 6.03 -10.39 4.00
CA LEU A 90 5.04 -10.81 3.01
C LEU A 90 5.40 -10.28 1.63
N THR A 91 5.76 -11.17 0.69
CA THR A 91 5.88 -10.84 -0.73
C THR A 91 4.53 -11.09 -1.40
N VAL A 92 3.82 -10.01 -1.75
CA VAL A 92 2.46 -10.07 -2.30
C VAL A 92 2.49 -10.48 -3.77
N GLY A 93 3.40 -9.93 -4.56
CA GLY A 93 3.56 -10.23 -5.98
C GLY A 93 4.02 -9.02 -6.77
N ARG A 94 3.95 -9.13 -8.11
CA ARG A 94 4.29 -8.04 -9.04
C ARG A 94 3.03 -7.39 -9.55
N PHE A 95 3.03 -6.07 -9.52
CA PHE A 95 1.93 -5.23 -9.95
C PHE A 95 2.47 -4.06 -10.76
N GLY A 96 1.73 -3.64 -11.77
CA GLY A 96 2.18 -2.54 -12.59
C GLY A 96 1.13 -1.95 -13.51
N ALA A 97 1.43 -0.76 -13.98
CA ALA A 97 0.69 -0.03 -15.01
C ALA A 97 1.64 0.86 -15.79
N PHE A 98 1.27 1.25 -17.00
CA PHE A 98 2.04 2.16 -17.85
C PHE A 98 3.50 1.71 -18.14
N GLY A 99 3.76 0.40 -18.14
CA GLY A 99 5.11 -0.13 -18.33
C GLY A 99 6.03 -0.04 -17.12
N TYR A 100 5.51 0.36 -15.96
CA TYR A 100 6.22 0.37 -14.69
C TYR A 100 5.68 -0.73 -13.77
N GLU A 101 6.56 -1.58 -13.23
CA GLU A 101 6.21 -2.70 -12.37
C GLU A 101 6.94 -2.61 -11.02
N VAL A 102 6.23 -3.00 -9.96
CA VAL A 102 6.74 -3.09 -8.60
C VAL A 102 6.51 -4.49 -8.06
N GLU A 103 7.53 -5.12 -7.48
CA GLU A 103 7.35 -6.30 -6.65
C GLU A 103 7.01 -5.86 -5.23
N ALA A 104 5.73 -5.98 -4.87
CA ALA A 104 5.23 -5.51 -3.58
C ALA A 104 5.64 -6.48 -2.46
N LYS A 105 6.37 -5.94 -1.47
CA LYS A 105 6.81 -6.62 -0.28
C LYS A 105 6.53 -5.74 0.93
N VAL A 106 5.95 -6.31 1.99
CA VAL A 106 5.55 -5.57 3.20
C VAL A 106 5.82 -6.41 4.45
N GLY A 107 6.33 -5.78 5.48
CA GLY A 107 6.41 -6.37 6.81
C GLY A 107 5.09 -6.15 7.55
N LEU A 108 4.50 -7.20 8.09
CA LEU A 108 3.26 -7.15 8.86
C LEU A 108 3.50 -7.70 10.26
N ASP A 109 2.94 -7.04 11.27
CA ASP A 109 2.88 -7.52 12.64
C ASP A 109 1.44 -7.89 12.99
N LEU A 110 1.21 -9.16 13.31
CA LEU A 110 -0.08 -9.67 13.76
C LEU A 110 -0.11 -9.58 15.28
N LEU A 111 -0.59 -8.47 15.80
CA LEU A 111 -0.60 -8.20 17.23
C LEU A 111 -1.53 -9.18 17.97
N PRO A 112 -1.13 -9.64 19.18
CA PRO A 112 -2.03 -10.36 20.06
C PRO A 112 -3.32 -9.56 20.27
N GLN A 113 -4.41 -10.27 20.50
CA GLN A 113 -5.70 -9.62 20.75
C GLN A 113 -5.64 -8.73 22.00
N ASP A 114 -6.31 -7.60 21.92
CA ASP A 114 -6.54 -6.66 23.03
C ASP A 114 -8.05 -6.37 23.12
N GLN A 115 -8.66 -6.76 24.23
CA GLN A 115 -10.11 -6.63 24.48
C GLN A 115 -10.99 -7.20 23.33
N GLY A 116 -10.59 -8.35 22.80
CA GLY A 116 -11.31 -9.04 21.71
C GLY A 116 -11.06 -8.46 20.31
N VAL A 117 -10.15 -7.50 20.17
CA VAL A 117 -9.78 -6.88 18.91
C VAL A 117 -8.37 -7.31 18.50
N TYR A 118 -8.24 -7.93 17.34
CA TYR A 118 -6.97 -8.22 16.68
C TYR A 118 -6.58 -7.05 15.78
N ARG A 119 -5.30 -6.70 15.77
CA ARG A 119 -4.76 -5.65 14.90
C ARG A 119 -3.60 -6.16 14.10
N ILE A 120 -3.50 -5.72 12.85
CA ILE A 120 -2.36 -5.98 11.96
C ILE A 120 -1.85 -4.63 11.49
N GLN A 121 -0.55 -4.43 11.57
CA GLN A 121 0.09 -3.18 11.16
C GLN A 121 1.38 -3.43 10.39
N THR A 122 1.81 -2.43 9.64
CA THR A 122 3.10 -2.47 8.94
C THR A 122 4.26 -2.38 9.93
N ILE A 123 5.28 -3.21 9.70
CA ILE A 123 6.57 -3.15 10.39
C ILE A 123 7.73 -3.14 9.38
N PRO A 124 8.90 -2.60 9.76
CA PRO A 124 10.10 -2.71 8.93
C PRO A 124 10.52 -4.18 8.75
N ILE A 125 10.99 -4.52 7.56
CA ILE A 125 11.59 -5.81 7.27
C ILE A 125 13.10 -5.70 7.52
N PRO A 126 13.70 -6.53 8.38
CA PRO A 126 15.14 -6.49 8.64
C PRO A 126 15.97 -6.66 7.38
N GLY A 127 16.91 -5.72 7.14
CA GLY A 127 17.80 -5.77 5.97
C GLY A 127 17.16 -5.51 4.62
N TYR A 128 15.88 -5.08 4.58
CA TYR A 128 15.19 -4.75 3.34
C TYR A 128 14.75 -3.29 3.31
N GLN A 129 15.05 -2.63 2.20
CA GLN A 129 14.55 -1.30 1.88
C GLN A 129 13.75 -1.39 0.57
N ALA A 130 12.51 -0.95 0.61
CA ALA A 130 11.63 -0.98 -0.55
C ALA A 130 12.15 -0.05 -1.66
N PRO A 131 12.31 -0.53 -2.90
CA PRO A 131 12.83 0.27 -4.00
C PRO A 131 11.75 1.23 -4.52
N GLY A 132 11.78 2.49 -4.05
CA GLY A 132 10.89 3.54 -4.58
C GLY A 132 9.42 3.41 -4.19
N TYR A 133 9.08 2.67 -3.14
CA TYR A 133 7.73 2.63 -2.59
C TYR A 133 7.72 2.54 -1.08
N ASN A 134 6.60 2.94 -0.49
CA ASN A 134 6.28 2.75 0.91
C ASN A 134 4.87 2.19 1.05
N VAL A 135 4.65 1.33 2.04
CA VAL A 135 3.37 0.71 2.33
C VAL A 135 3.00 0.99 3.77
N ASP A 136 1.83 1.54 4.00
CA ASP A 136 1.18 1.63 5.30
C ASP A 136 -0.10 0.77 5.26
N PHE A 137 -0.07 -0.33 6.00
CA PHE A 137 -1.15 -1.30 6.11
C PHE A 137 -1.64 -1.34 7.55
N GLN A 138 -2.94 -1.18 7.73
CA GLN A 138 -3.60 -1.28 9.02
C GLN A 138 -4.87 -2.10 8.86
N ALA A 139 -5.06 -3.10 9.70
CA ALA A 139 -6.29 -3.87 9.75
C ALA A 139 -6.71 -4.13 11.20
N ALA A 140 -8.00 -4.20 11.42
CA ALA A 140 -8.60 -4.59 12.68
C ALA A 140 -9.63 -5.70 12.47
N MET A 141 -9.70 -6.65 13.39
CA MET A 141 -10.69 -7.73 13.40
C MET A 141 -11.33 -7.82 14.77
N GLN A 142 -12.66 -7.96 14.80
CA GLN A 142 -13.44 -8.15 16.01
C GLN A 142 -14.27 -9.42 15.91
N LEU A 143 -14.30 -10.18 17.00
CA LEU A 143 -15.10 -11.40 17.13
C LEU A 143 -16.43 -11.08 17.82
N THR A 144 -17.53 -11.49 17.20
CA THR A 144 -18.88 -11.36 17.77
C THR A 144 -19.57 -12.72 17.68
N GLU A 145 -19.92 -13.32 18.81
CA GLU A 145 -20.66 -14.59 18.83
C GLU A 145 -22.16 -14.31 18.59
N ALA A 146 -22.70 -14.99 17.59
CA ALA A 146 -24.13 -14.96 17.29
C ALA A 146 -24.76 -16.27 17.76
N LEU A 147 -25.76 -16.17 18.61
CA LEU A 147 -26.65 -17.27 18.94
C LEU A 147 -27.72 -17.38 17.86
N ASP A 148 -27.44 -18.12 16.81
CA ASP A 148 -28.46 -18.42 15.80
C ASP A 148 -29.39 -19.51 16.33
N GLN A 149 -30.66 -19.16 16.61
CA GLN A 149 -31.66 -20.10 17.09
C GLN A 149 -32.02 -21.20 16.05
N GLN A 150 -31.58 -21.05 14.80
CA GLN A 150 -31.85 -21.99 13.72
C GLN A 150 -30.69 -22.99 13.47
N VAL A 151 -29.52 -22.75 14.03
CA VAL A 151 -28.33 -23.60 13.87
C VAL A 151 -28.01 -24.25 15.20
N ALA A 152 -27.82 -25.58 15.20
CA ALA A 152 -27.50 -26.36 16.40
C ALA A 152 -26.11 -26.05 17.03
N HIS A 153 -25.34 -25.13 16.42
CA HIS A 153 -23.99 -24.78 16.82
C HIS A 153 -23.81 -23.26 16.87
N PRO A 154 -23.01 -22.72 17.81
CA PRO A 154 -22.66 -21.32 17.83
C PRO A 154 -21.96 -20.89 16.53
N VAL A 155 -22.18 -19.68 16.12
CA VAL A 155 -21.50 -19.05 14.96
C VAL A 155 -20.79 -17.80 15.45
N THR A 156 -19.50 -17.71 15.20
CA THR A 156 -18.72 -16.50 15.45
C THR A 156 -18.53 -15.74 14.16
N HIS A 157 -18.93 -14.49 14.18
CA HIS A 157 -18.66 -13.52 13.12
C HIS A 157 -17.32 -12.86 13.42
N VAL A 158 -16.39 -12.94 12.47
CA VAL A 158 -15.13 -12.18 12.51
C VAL A 158 -15.27 -11.04 11.53
N GLU A 159 -15.67 -9.90 12.06
CA GLU A 159 -15.76 -8.64 11.31
C GLU A 159 -14.38 -8.03 11.19
N TRP A 160 -13.99 -7.60 10.01
CA TRP A 160 -12.68 -7.02 9.81
C TRP A 160 -12.68 -5.92 8.75
N GLU A 161 -11.83 -4.95 9.01
CA GLU A 161 -11.58 -3.82 8.14
C GLU A 161 -10.08 -3.70 7.84
N LEU A 162 -9.77 -3.13 6.70
CA LEU A 162 -8.42 -2.92 6.21
C LEU A 162 -8.31 -1.55 5.55
N ASN A 163 -7.31 -0.80 5.94
CA ASN A 163 -6.86 0.44 5.31
C ASN A 163 -5.44 0.24 4.78
N LEU A 164 -5.23 0.57 3.53
CA LEU A 164 -3.95 0.45 2.86
C LEU A 164 -3.61 1.74 2.14
N GLN A 165 -2.45 2.31 2.46
CA GLN A 165 -1.84 3.39 1.70
C GLN A 165 -0.54 2.89 1.07
N VAL A 166 -0.40 3.12 -0.23
CA VAL A 166 0.84 2.84 -0.97
C VAL A 166 1.33 4.11 -1.61
N THR A 167 2.55 4.52 -1.27
CA THR A 167 3.21 5.71 -1.83
C THR A 167 4.31 5.25 -2.78
N LEU A 168 4.28 5.71 -4.02
CA LEU A 168 5.22 5.33 -5.07
C LEU A 168 6.03 6.53 -5.56
N GLN A 169 7.34 6.33 -5.75
CA GLN A 169 8.22 7.23 -6.47
C GLN A 169 8.30 6.77 -7.91
N PHE A 170 7.64 7.50 -8.81
CA PHE A 170 7.61 7.13 -10.22
C PHE A 170 8.82 7.65 -11.00
N PRO A 171 9.24 6.94 -12.06
CA PRO A 171 10.17 7.47 -13.05
C PRO A 171 9.59 8.67 -13.80
N ARG A 172 10.48 9.53 -14.33
CA ARG A 172 10.11 10.76 -15.04
C ARG A 172 9.08 10.57 -16.16
N PHE A 173 9.14 9.46 -16.91
CA PHE A 173 8.22 9.23 -18.01
C PHE A 173 6.76 9.03 -17.55
N ILE A 174 6.52 8.58 -16.32
CA ILE A 174 5.18 8.49 -15.72
C ILE A 174 4.67 9.90 -15.37
N HIS A 175 5.54 10.77 -14.84
CA HIS A 175 5.17 12.15 -14.50
C HIS A 175 4.81 13.01 -15.73
N ALA A 176 5.22 12.60 -16.94
CA ALA A 176 4.79 13.25 -18.19
C ALA A 176 3.31 12.98 -18.53
N MET A 177 2.65 12.07 -17.82
CA MET A 177 1.23 11.76 -18.02
C MET A 177 0.35 12.64 -17.12
N PRO A 178 -0.92 12.88 -17.50
CA PRO A 178 -1.84 13.62 -16.64
C PRO A 178 -1.96 13.00 -15.24
N ARG A 179 -1.77 13.80 -14.20
CA ARG A 179 -1.80 13.34 -12.82
C ARG A 179 -3.12 12.64 -12.44
N THR A 180 -4.24 13.13 -12.98
CA THR A 180 -5.56 12.51 -12.79
C THR A 180 -5.63 11.10 -13.34
N LEU A 181 -4.97 10.83 -14.48
CA LEU A 181 -4.91 9.48 -15.06
C LEU A 181 -4.06 8.55 -14.19
N ILE A 182 -2.90 9.01 -13.73
CA ILE A 182 -2.04 8.23 -12.83
C ILE A 182 -2.82 7.88 -11.55
N GLN A 183 -3.44 8.88 -10.91
CA GLN A 183 -4.19 8.70 -9.66
C GLN A 183 -5.34 7.71 -9.83
N SER A 184 -6.22 7.93 -10.81
CA SER A 184 -7.39 7.07 -11.02
C SER A 184 -7.03 5.63 -11.38
N THR A 185 -5.96 5.45 -12.17
CA THR A 185 -5.46 4.11 -12.52
C THR A 185 -4.84 3.41 -11.32
N GLY A 186 -4.02 4.11 -10.54
CA GLY A 186 -3.38 3.56 -9.35
C GLY A 186 -4.39 3.18 -8.27
N ASP A 187 -5.35 4.05 -7.95
CA ASP A 187 -6.40 3.78 -6.98
C ASP A 187 -7.27 2.58 -7.41
N ARG A 188 -7.63 2.51 -8.70
CA ARG A 188 -8.37 1.37 -9.24
C ARG A 188 -7.60 0.07 -9.12
N LEU A 189 -6.30 0.08 -9.50
CA LEU A 189 -5.43 -1.08 -9.41
C LEU A 189 -5.28 -1.53 -7.95
N LEU A 190 -4.97 -0.61 -7.04
CA LEU A 190 -4.80 -0.91 -5.62
C LEU A 190 -6.07 -1.51 -5.02
N ASN A 191 -7.23 -0.91 -5.27
CA ASN A 191 -8.51 -1.43 -4.80
C ASN A 191 -8.82 -2.82 -5.36
N GLN A 192 -8.46 -3.10 -6.61
CA GLN A 192 -8.61 -4.44 -7.19
C GLN A 192 -7.72 -5.46 -6.50
N ILE A 193 -6.45 -5.12 -6.24
CA ILE A 193 -5.48 -5.96 -5.52
C ILE A 193 -6.00 -6.26 -4.11
N VAL A 194 -6.36 -5.22 -3.36
CA VAL A 194 -6.88 -5.34 -1.98
C VAL A 194 -8.07 -6.29 -1.94
N ARG A 195 -9.08 -6.07 -2.79
CA ARG A 195 -10.27 -6.93 -2.84
C ARG A 195 -9.94 -8.38 -3.19
N GLN A 196 -9.04 -8.60 -4.13
CA GLN A 196 -8.69 -9.94 -4.58
C GLN A 196 -7.90 -10.69 -3.50
N VAL A 197 -6.89 -10.05 -2.92
CA VAL A 197 -6.06 -10.61 -1.84
C VAL A 197 -6.91 -10.92 -0.62
N SER A 198 -7.70 -9.93 -0.17
CA SER A 198 -8.53 -10.05 1.03
C SER A 198 -9.57 -11.17 0.89
N ARG A 199 -10.30 -11.24 -0.23
CA ARG A 199 -11.28 -12.31 -0.45
C ARG A 199 -10.64 -13.70 -0.50
N CYS A 200 -9.46 -13.81 -1.14
CA CYS A 200 -8.75 -15.07 -1.23
C CYS A 200 -8.24 -15.53 0.15
N LEU A 201 -7.67 -14.60 0.92
CA LEU A 201 -7.17 -14.88 2.26
C LEU A 201 -8.32 -15.27 3.20
N THR A 202 -9.40 -14.48 3.22
CA THR A 202 -10.62 -14.76 4.00
C THR A 202 -11.14 -16.18 3.74
N TYR A 203 -11.30 -16.54 2.47
CA TYR A 203 -11.77 -17.88 2.11
C TYR A 203 -10.85 -19.00 2.63
N LYS A 204 -9.54 -18.82 2.47
CA LYS A 204 -8.56 -19.83 2.89
C LYS A 204 -8.45 -19.98 4.40
N VAL A 205 -8.53 -18.87 5.12
CA VAL A 205 -8.56 -18.87 6.59
C VAL A 205 -9.80 -19.61 7.08
N GLN A 206 -10.98 -19.31 6.51
CA GLN A 206 -12.22 -20.04 6.84
C GLN A 206 -12.12 -21.55 6.50
N GLU A 207 -11.60 -21.91 5.31
CA GLU A 207 -11.43 -23.31 4.90
C GLU A 207 -10.46 -24.06 5.82
N ASP A 208 -9.33 -23.45 6.18
CA ASP A 208 -8.33 -24.04 7.05
C ASP A 208 -8.85 -24.21 8.48
N PHE A 209 -9.49 -23.17 9.02
CA PHE A 209 -10.13 -23.22 10.33
C PHE A 209 -11.14 -24.36 10.45
N HIS A 210 -12.12 -24.41 9.54
CA HIS A 210 -13.17 -25.44 9.61
C HIS A 210 -12.62 -26.85 9.44
N ARG A 211 -11.54 -26.99 8.67
CA ARG A 211 -10.81 -28.27 8.57
C ARG A 211 -10.15 -28.63 9.89
N ALA A 212 -9.52 -27.65 10.56
CA ALA A 212 -8.83 -27.86 11.83
C ALA A 212 -9.78 -28.28 12.96
N VAL A 213 -10.98 -27.68 13.01
CA VAL A 213 -12.01 -28.00 14.04
C VAL A 213 -12.96 -29.13 13.65
N GLY A 214 -12.82 -29.69 12.43
CA GLY A 214 -13.65 -30.80 11.97
C GLY A 214 -15.10 -30.43 11.61
N VAL A 215 -15.41 -29.14 11.42
CA VAL A 215 -16.73 -28.62 11.05
C VAL A 215 -16.83 -28.49 9.53
N LYS A 216 -17.99 -28.84 8.95
CA LYS A 216 -18.21 -28.69 7.50
C LYS A 216 -18.29 -27.22 7.13
N PHE A 217 -17.39 -26.79 6.23
CA PHE A 217 -17.45 -25.49 5.62
C PHE A 217 -18.22 -25.53 4.29
N PRO A 218 -19.20 -24.63 4.06
CA PRO A 218 -19.94 -24.59 2.81
C PRO A 218 -19.00 -24.32 1.65
N LYS A 219 -18.95 -25.21 0.66
CA LYS A 219 -18.14 -25.02 -0.54
C LYS A 219 -18.70 -23.87 -1.38
N LYS A 220 -18.39 -22.64 -1.02
CA LYS A 220 -18.53 -21.51 -1.96
C LYS A 220 -17.55 -21.74 -3.12
N ARG A 221 -18.02 -21.53 -4.33
CA ARG A 221 -17.29 -21.70 -5.59
C ARG A 221 -15.85 -21.17 -5.46
N ARG A 222 -14.87 -22.06 -5.62
CA ARG A 222 -13.44 -21.82 -5.48
C ARG A 222 -13.03 -20.58 -6.27
N MET A 223 -12.71 -19.50 -5.59
CA MET A 223 -12.11 -18.33 -6.21
C MET A 223 -10.66 -18.69 -6.54
N LEU A 224 -10.39 -19.02 -7.79
CA LEU A 224 -9.03 -19.26 -8.26
C LEU A 224 -8.28 -17.92 -8.22
N TRP A 225 -7.19 -17.89 -7.45
CA TRP A 225 -6.15 -16.90 -7.61
C TRP A 225 -5.55 -17.08 -9.00
N THR A 226 -6.00 -16.31 -9.95
CA THR A 226 -5.26 -16.16 -11.20
C THR A 226 -4.06 -15.28 -10.85
N LYS A 227 -2.87 -15.90 -10.83
CA LYS A 227 -1.61 -15.16 -10.83
C LYS A 227 -1.76 -14.15 -11.97
N SER A 228 -1.83 -12.87 -11.63
CA SER A 228 -1.97 -11.83 -12.64
C SER A 228 -0.75 -11.91 -13.55
N LYS A 229 -0.90 -12.66 -14.64
CA LYS A 229 -0.11 -12.42 -15.83
C LYS A 229 -0.74 -11.17 -16.43
N ASP A 230 -0.01 -10.09 -16.30
CA ASP A 230 -0.26 -8.86 -17.03
C ASP A 230 -1.71 -8.34 -16.97
N VAL A 231 -2.04 -7.61 -15.90
CA VAL A 231 -3.12 -6.62 -16.02
C VAL A 231 -2.56 -5.48 -16.89
N LYS A 232 -2.43 -5.74 -18.18
CA LYS A 232 -2.32 -4.70 -19.19
C LYS A 232 -3.67 -4.03 -19.27
N LEU A 233 -3.78 -2.86 -18.63
CA LEU A 233 -4.84 -1.92 -18.96
C LEU A 233 -4.47 -1.35 -20.33
N GLU A 234 -5.04 -1.93 -21.38
CA GLU A 234 -5.07 -1.28 -22.70
C GLU A 234 -5.84 0.03 -22.53
N ALA A 235 -5.14 1.14 -22.76
CA ALA A 235 -5.78 2.45 -22.86
C ALA A 235 -6.75 2.38 -24.05
N SER A 236 -8.07 2.36 -23.78
CA SER A 236 -9.09 2.58 -24.80
C SER A 236 -8.82 3.93 -25.46
N LYS A 237 -8.72 3.88 -26.78
CA LYS A 237 -8.61 5.05 -27.65
C LYS A 237 -9.81 5.97 -27.52
#